data_b36367b3e43dea38f526dfe9712fde6c
#
_entry.id   b36367b3e43dea38f526dfe9712fde6c
#
_cell.length_a   1.000
_cell.length_b   1.000
_cell.length_c   1.000
_cell.angle_alpha   90.00
_cell.angle_beta   90.00
_cell.angle_gamma   90.00
#
_symmetry.space_group_name_H-M   'P 1'
#
loop_
_entity.id
_entity.type
_entity.pdbx_description
1 polymer ?
#
loop_
_entity_poly.entity_id
_entity_poly.type
_entity_poly.pdbx_seq_one_letter_code
_entity_poly.pdbx_strand_id
1 'polypeptide(L)'
;SVVVTRDAARIAAVADAIGTMPWIKGAPILLLVCGDIRRGRQVCAHHGRAHANDSIDTFLNASADAALALGFAVMAADALGLGTCPISYVRNHLALIEDLFALPAGVFPVAGLALG
;
A
#
# COMPACT_ATOMS: atom_id res chain seq x y z
N SER A 1 4.30 -3.00 -4.90
CA SER A 1 5.22 -2.58 -3.83
C SER A 1 4.52 -2.58 -2.47
N VAL A 2 5.29 -2.78 -1.38
CA VAL A 2 4.77 -2.73 0.00
C VAL A 2 5.68 -1.83 0.83
N VAL A 3 5.06 -0.88 1.55
CA VAL A 3 5.75 -0.06 2.55
C VAL A 3 5.38 -0.58 3.94
N VAL A 4 6.38 -0.79 4.80
CA VAL A 4 6.19 -1.31 6.16
C VAL A 4 6.53 -0.21 7.15
N THR A 5 5.65 0.03 8.13
CA THR A 5 5.95 0.91 9.24
C THR A 5 5.66 0.27 10.59
N ARG A 6 6.51 0.57 11.58
CA ARG A 6 6.33 0.30 13.00
C ARG A 6 6.29 1.60 13.80
N ASP A 7 6.33 2.74 13.11
CA ASP A 7 6.27 4.05 13.74
C ASP A 7 4.84 4.30 14.24
N ALA A 8 4.69 4.32 15.55
CA ALA A 8 3.41 4.52 16.22
C ALA A 8 2.76 5.87 15.85
N ALA A 9 3.56 6.91 15.60
CA ALA A 9 3.03 8.21 15.20
C ALA A 9 2.43 8.16 13.78
N ARG A 10 3.08 7.46 12.84
CA ARG A 10 2.53 7.22 11.49
C ARG A 10 1.26 6.38 11.54
N ILE A 11 1.26 5.30 12.31
CA ILE A 11 0.09 4.44 12.47
C ILE A 11 -1.08 5.23 13.06
N ALA A 12 -0.82 6.06 14.08
CA ALA A 12 -1.82 6.93 14.67
C ALA A 12 -2.36 7.95 13.66
N ALA A 13 -1.50 8.58 12.86
CA ALA A 13 -1.92 9.55 11.83
C ALA A 13 -2.86 8.91 10.79
N VAL A 14 -2.58 7.67 10.36
CA VAL A 14 -3.47 6.91 9.47
C VAL A 14 -4.82 6.63 10.15
N ALA A 15 -4.79 6.17 11.40
CA ALA A 15 -6.02 5.87 12.16
C ALA A 15 -6.87 7.12 12.39
N ASP A 16 -6.25 8.27 12.70
CA ASP A 16 -6.93 9.55 12.90
C ASP A 16 -7.57 10.06 11.62
N ALA A 17 -6.88 9.94 10.48
CA ALA A 17 -7.44 10.30 9.18
C ALA A 17 -8.67 9.47 8.83
N ILE A 18 -8.65 8.18 9.11
CA ILE A 18 -9.76 7.26 8.87
C ILE A 18 -10.93 7.55 9.85
N GLY A 19 -10.64 7.87 11.11
CA GLY A 19 -11.60 8.27 12.14
C GLY A 19 -12.53 7.19 12.64
N THR A 20 -12.87 6.20 11.84
CA THR A 20 -13.86 5.15 12.16
C THR A 20 -13.25 3.83 12.64
N MET A 21 -11.91 3.74 12.65
CA MET A 21 -11.17 2.52 12.98
C MET A 21 -10.09 2.79 14.04
N PRO A 22 -10.48 3.16 15.30
CA PRO A 22 -9.52 3.57 16.33
C PRO A 22 -8.56 2.45 16.76
N TRP A 23 -8.94 1.19 16.57
CA TRP A 23 -8.09 0.02 16.88
C TRP A 23 -6.81 -0.06 16.06
N ILE A 24 -6.74 0.60 14.89
CA ILE A 24 -5.52 0.66 14.07
C ILE A 24 -4.35 1.25 14.87
N LYS A 25 -4.62 2.19 15.80
CA LYS A 25 -3.59 2.79 16.67
C LYS A 25 -2.85 1.76 17.54
N GLY A 26 -3.52 0.66 17.86
CA GLY A 26 -2.93 -0.43 18.66
C GLY A 26 -2.14 -1.43 17.85
N ALA A 27 -2.15 -1.37 16.54
CA ALA A 27 -1.41 -2.30 15.71
C ALA A 27 0.10 -2.05 15.80
N PRO A 28 0.91 -3.08 16.09
CA PRO A 28 2.37 -2.93 16.17
C PRO A 28 3.03 -2.72 14.79
N ILE A 29 2.33 -3.11 13.73
CA ILE A 29 2.81 -3.00 12.35
C ILE A 29 1.66 -2.57 11.43
N LEU A 30 1.95 -1.64 10.52
CA LEU A 30 1.08 -1.31 9.41
C LEU A 30 1.84 -1.51 8.10
N LEU A 31 1.27 -2.29 7.21
CA LEU A 31 1.70 -2.39 5.82
C LEU A 31 0.85 -1.48 4.96
N LEU A 32 1.46 -0.75 4.03
CA LEU A 32 0.77 -0.06 2.95
C LEU A 32 1.08 -0.80 1.65
N VAL A 33 0.07 -1.46 1.10
CA VAL A 33 0.18 -2.23 -0.14
C VAL A 33 -0.17 -1.30 -1.30
N CYS A 34 0.78 -1.11 -2.21
CA CYS A 34 0.73 -0.12 -3.27
C CYS A 34 0.77 -0.76 -4.65
N GLY A 35 -0.02 -0.24 -5.58
CA GLY A 35 0.22 -0.40 -7.00
C GLY A 35 1.46 0.40 -7.40
N ASP A 36 2.30 -0.15 -8.29
CA ASP A 36 3.58 0.44 -8.67
C ASP A 36 3.75 0.41 -10.20
N ILE A 37 3.41 1.52 -10.82
CA ILE A 37 3.61 1.74 -12.27
C ILE A 37 5.05 2.18 -12.54
N ARG A 38 5.69 2.82 -11.56
CA ARG A 38 7.03 3.39 -11.67
C ARG A 38 8.07 2.35 -12.06
N ARG A 39 7.96 1.13 -11.53
CA ARG A 39 8.91 0.04 -11.81
C ARG A 39 9.01 -0.26 -13.29
N GLY A 40 7.90 -0.39 -14.00
CA GLY A 40 7.88 -0.62 -15.44
C GLY A 40 8.52 0.53 -16.21
N ARG A 41 8.23 1.78 -15.84
CA ARG A 41 8.85 2.97 -16.42
C ARG A 41 10.36 3.00 -16.21
N GLN A 42 10.85 2.65 -15.02
CA GLN A 42 12.28 2.59 -14.72
C GLN A 42 12.99 1.50 -15.53
N VAL A 43 12.38 0.32 -15.67
CA VAL A 43 12.96 -0.75 -16.51
C VAL A 43 13.03 -0.31 -17.96
N CYS A 44 11.99 0.29 -18.52
CA CYS A 44 12.02 0.83 -19.88
C CYS A 44 13.11 1.88 -20.05
N ALA A 45 13.20 2.83 -19.12
CA ALA A 45 14.24 3.88 -19.16
C ALA A 45 15.66 3.30 -19.09
N HIS A 46 15.87 2.30 -18.23
CA HIS A 46 17.18 1.61 -18.14
C HIS A 46 17.62 0.97 -19.47
N HIS A 47 16.66 0.49 -20.25
CA HIS A 47 16.93 -0.08 -21.57
C HIS A 47 16.82 0.93 -22.72
N GLY A 48 16.76 2.23 -22.44
CA GLY A 48 16.63 3.28 -23.45
C GLY A 48 15.33 3.21 -24.25
N ARG A 49 14.26 2.64 -23.68
CA ARG A 49 12.96 2.49 -24.29
C ARG A 49 11.93 3.43 -23.65
N ALA A 50 11.04 3.97 -24.47
CA ALA A 50 9.85 4.66 -23.93
C ALA A 50 8.87 3.64 -23.30
N HIS A 51 8.28 4.01 -22.17
CA HIS A 51 7.17 3.23 -21.59
C HIS A 51 5.90 3.52 -22.41
N ALA A 52 5.46 2.54 -23.20
CA ALA A 52 4.36 2.72 -24.14
C ALA A 52 2.97 2.42 -23.55
N ASN A 53 2.90 1.81 -22.35
CA ASN A 53 1.64 1.36 -21.75
C ASN A 53 1.21 2.27 -20.59
N ASP A 54 0.96 3.57 -20.87
CA ASP A 54 0.38 4.51 -19.92
C ASP A 54 -1.16 4.56 -20.10
N SER A 55 -1.82 3.45 -19.79
CA SER A 55 -3.25 3.24 -19.99
C SER A 55 -3.92 2.69 -18.72
N ILE A 56 -5.24 2.55 -18.77
CA ILE A 56 -6.02 1.89 -17.70
C ILE A 56 -5.54 0.46 -17.43
N ASP A 57 -5.01 -0.23 -18.44
CA ASP A 57 -4.46 -1.58 -18.29
C ASP A 57 -3.27 -1.61 -17.32
N THR A 58 -2.36 -0.63 -17.39
CA THR A 58 -1.26 -0.52 -16.42
C THR A 58 -1.75 -0.29 -14.99
N PHE A 59 -2.78 0.55 -14.82
CA PHE A 59 -3.41 0.75 -13.52
C PHE A 59 -4.05 -0.53 -13.00
N LEU A 60 -4.79 -1.25 -13.86
CA LEU A 60 -5.44 -2.52 -13.51
C LEU A 60 -4.41 -3.56 -13.09
N ASN A 61 -3.34 -3.73 -13.87
CA ASN A 61 -2.26 -4.69 -13.57
C ASN A 61 -1.57 -4.37 -12.24
N ALA A 62 -1.22 -3.10 -12.00
CA ALA A 62 -0.61 -2.67 -10.74
C ALA A 62 -1.54 -2.88 -9.54
N SER A 63 -2.85 -2.65 -9.71
CA SER A 63 -3.86 -2.84 -8.66
C SER A 63 -4.10 -4.32 -8.37
N ALA A 64 -4.18 -5.16 -9.41
CA ALA A 64 -4.35 -6.61 -9.27
C ALA A 64 -3.14 -7.24 -8.57
N ASP A 65 -1.92 -6.88 -8.97
CA ASP A 65 -0.67 -7.33 -8.32
C ASP A 65 -0.65 -6.97 -6.83
N ALA A 66 -1.04 -5.74 -6.50
CA ALA A 66 -1.14 -5.30 -5.11
C ALA A 66 -2.20 -6.07 -4.32
N ALA A 67 -3.37 -6.33 -4.91
CA ALA A 67 -4.45 -7.07 -4.26
C ALA A 67 -4.06 -8.54 -4.02
N LEU A 68 -3.37 -9.18 -4.97
CA LEU A 68 -2.81 -10.52 -4.77
C LEU A 68 -1.79 -10.55 -3.63
N ALA A 69 -0.87 -9.58 -3.60
CA ALA A 69 0.11 -9.47 -2.53
C ALA A 69 -0.55 -9.29 -1.16
N LEU A 70 -1.62 -8.48 -1.07
CA LEU A 70 -2.42 -8.31 0.14
C LEU A 70 -3.03 -9.64 0.60
N GLY A 71 -3.67 -10.38 -0.31
CA GLY A 71 -4.29 -11.67 0.01
C GLY A 71 -3.29 -12.68 0.55
N PHE A 72 -2.12 -12.80 -0.09
CA PHE A 72 -1.05 -13.68 0.39
C PHE A 72 -0.47 -13.20 1.73
N ALA A 73 -0.35 -11.90 1.96
CA ALA A 73 0.11 -11.36 3.25
C ALA A 73 -0.85 -11.71 4.39
N VAL A 74 -2.17 -11.63 4.16
CA VAL A 74 -3.19 -12.04 5.14
C VAL A 74 -3.05 -13.53 5.45
N MET A 75 -2.96 -14.39 4.45
CA MET A 75 -2.80 -15.83 4.63
C MET A 75 -1.50 -16.18 5.37
N ALA A 76 -0.41 -15.52 5.03
CA ALA A 76 0.88 -15.75 5.69
C ALA A 76 0.86 -15.30 7.17
N ALA A 77 0.22 -14.18 7.46
CA ALA A 77 0.05 -13.69 8.82
C ALA A 77 -0.80 -14.65 9.67
N ASP A 78 -1.91 -15.13 9.12
CA ASP A 78 -2.77 -16.12 9.78
C ASP A 78 -2.01 -17.42 10.10
N ALA A 79 -1.22 -17.91 9.14
CA ALA A 79 -0.36 -19.10 9.36
C ALA A 79 0.69 -18.90 10.45
N LEU A 80 1.04 -17.65 10.76
CA LEU A 80 1.97 -17.28 11.85
C LEU A 80 1.24 -16.96 13.17
N GLY A 81 -0.08 -17.08 13.21
CA GLY A 81 -0.91 -16.75 14.37
C GLY A 81 -1.06 -15.25 14.62
N LEU A 82 -0.85 -14.40 13.61
CA LEU A 82 -1.00 -12.96 13.70
C LEU A 82 -2.40 -12.53 13.25
N GLY A 83 -3.00 -11.61 14.01
CA GLY A 83 -4.24 -10.94 13.60
C GLY A 83 -4.00 -9.99 12.42
N THR A 84 -4.98 -9.88 11.53
CA THR A 84 -4.93 -8.99 10.38
C THR A 84 -6.19 -8.16 10.21
N CYS A 85 -6.03 -6.92 9.77
CA CYS A 85 -7.14 -6.06 9.39
C CYS A 85 -6.80 -5.31 8.09
N PRO A 86 -7.30 -5.77 6.92
CA PRO A 86 -7.19 -5.03 5.67
C PRO A 86 -8.01 -3.72 5.71
N ILE A 87 -7.43 -2.61 5.23
CA ILE A 87 -8.00 -1.28 5.36
C ILE A 87 -8.07 -0.62 3.97
N SER A 88 -9.27 -0.59 3.40
CA SER A 88 -9.51 0.08 2.11
C SER A 88 -9.62 1.60 2.23
N TYR A 89 -9.97 2.11 3.39
CA TYR A 89 -10.20 3.53 3.67
C TYR A 89 -8.96 4.42 3.44
N VAL A 90 -7.76 3.86 3.41
CA VAL A 90 -6.53 4.61 3.04
C VAL A 90 -6.68 5.32 1.69
N ARG A 91 -7.50 4.79 0.78
CA ARG A 91 -7.76 5.41 -0.54
C ARG A 91 -8.61 6.67 -0.48
N ASN A 92 -9.33 6.91 0.60
CA ASN A 92 -10.12 8.11 0.78
C ASN A 92 -9.27 9.31 1.22
N HIS A 93 -8.01 9.07 1.58
CA HIS A 93 -7.07 10.05 2.12
C HIS A 93 -5.74 10.05 1.35
N LEU A 94 -5.79 9.93 0.01
CA LEU A 94 -4.62 9.72 -0.85
C LEU A 94 -3.51 10.74 -0.60
N ALA A 95 -3.82 12.03 -0.63
CA ALA A 95 -2.81 13.08 -0.47
C ALA A 95 -2.06 12.97 0.88
N LEU A 96 -2.78 12.70 1.97
CA LEU A 96 -2.17 12.51 3.28
C LEU A 96 -1.32 11.23 3.33
N ILE A 97 -1.80 10.13 2.76
CA ILE A 97 -1.09 8.85 2.75
C ILE A 97 0.18 8.95 1.88
N GLU A 98 0.08 9.58 0.71
CA GLU A 98 1.22 9.80 -0.18
C GLU A 98 2.31 10.63 0.48
N ASP A 99 1.94 11.71 1.17
CA ASP A 99 2.86 12.57 1.90
C ASP A 99 3.48 11.86 3.11
N LEU A 100 2.64 11.23 3.95
CA LEU A 100 3.05 10.54 5.18
C LEU A 100 4.05 9.41 4.92
N PHE A 101 3.91 8.69 3.79
CA PHE A 101 4.77 7.59 3.40
C PHE A 101 5.80 7.96 2.32
N ALA A 102 5.85 9.24 1.92
CA ALA A 102 6.72 9.76 0.87
C ALA A 102 6.67 8.90 -0.41
N LEU A 103 5.46 8.58 -0.86
CA LEU A 103 5.28 7.73 -2.04
C LEU A 103 5.73 8.47 -3.30
N PRO A 104 6.58 7.87 -4.13
CA PRO A 104 7.02 8.51 -5.37
C PRO A 104 5.92 8.49 -6.44
N ALA A 105 6.01 9.40 -7.40
CA ALA A 105 5.09 9.44 -8.53
C ALA A 105 5.00 8.09 -9.25
N GLY A 106 3.77 7.63 -9.50
CA GLY A 106 3.48 6.32 -10.09
C GLY A 106 3.38 5.17 -9.10
N VAL A 107 3.48 5.45 -7.81
CA VAL A 107 3.16 4.51 -6.72
C VAL A 107 1.93 5.04 -5.98
N PHE A 108 0.90 4.23 -5.82
CA PHE A 108 -0.35 4.65 -5.20
C PHE A 108 -0.88 3.59 -4.22
N PRO A 109 -1.51 4.00 -3.10
CA PRO A 109 -2.02 3.07 -2.10
C PRO A 109 -3.24 2.31 -2.62
N VAL A 110 -3.23 0.98 -2.48
CA VAL A 110 -4.37 0.11 -2.77
C VAL A 110 -5.09 -0.28 -1.49
N ALA A 111 -4.35 -0.68 -0.47
CA ALA A 111 -4.88 -0.97 0.85
C ALA A 111 -3.81 -0.83 1.94
N GLY A 112 -4.25 -0.55 3.16
CA GLY A 112 -3.48 -0.81 4.37
C GLY A 112 -3.71 -2.24 4.87
N LEU A 113 -2.78 -2.76 5.67
CA LEU A 113 -2.95 -3.99 6.43
C LEU A 113 -2.34 -3.78 7.82
N ALA A 114 -3.20 -3.68 8.83
CA ALA A 114 -2.76 -3.69 10.22
C ALA A 114 -2.48 -5.14 10.63
N LEU A 115 -1.37 -5.36 11.32
CA LEU A 115 -0.89 -6.67 11.79
C LEU A 115 -0.62 -6.62 13.29
N GLY A 116 -1.00 -7.71 13.99
CA GLY A 116 -0.72 -7.84 15.42
C GLY A 116 -1.33 -9.03 16.10
#